data_9f10237ba0831c012bade7b65b9c60f3
#
_entry.id   9f10237ba0831c012bade7b65b9c60f3
#
_cell.length_a   1.000
_cell.length_b   1.000
_cell.length_c   1.000
_cell.angle_alpha   90.00
_cell.angle_beta   90.00
_cell.angle_gamma   90.00
#
_symmetry.space_group_name_H-M   'P 1'
#
loop_
_entity.id
_entity.type
_entity.pdbx_description
1 polymer ?
#
loop_
_entity_poly.entity_id
_entity_poly.type
_entity_poly.pdbx_seq_one_letter_code
_entity_poly.pdbx_strand_id
1 'polypeptide(L)'
;MKTLSEDRRALHRIPETGCRLPETAAYLRGALAEMPCTLLAPWEDAVCAYFDLGKDETVAVRSDMDALPVTERTGLPFASAHPGRMHACGHDGHMAMVLGLARRLAAGEIRPQRNVLLIFEPAEETTGGAAPICATGLLERYHVTRVFGMHLWPELPAGVIASRAGAMMSRSCELTVEITGRSVHLARFAEGCDALDAAARLLTRLYALAEGKPCLLRFGKMESGSARNAVSDHTHLEGSLRCLDDGLYAALWEQAQAIGRAVGEETGCTVTMTCKIGRAHV
;
A
#
# COMPACT_ATOMS: atom_id res chain seq x y z
N MET A 1 -24.19 5.97 -22.53
CA MET A 1 -23.10 6.00 -21.53
C MET A 1 -23.20 4.78 -20.64
N LYS A 2 -22.07 4.13 -20.30
CA LYS A 2 -22.05 3.02 -19.34
C LYS A 2 -22.43 3.53 -17.94
N THR A 3 -23.11 2.69 -17.16
CA THR A 3 -23.41 2.93 -15.76
C THR A 3 -22.20 2.63 -14.87
N LEU A 4 -22.18 3.10 -13.63
CA LEU A 4 -21.14 2.74 -12.65
C LEU A 4 -21.00 1.23 -12.48
N SER A 5 -22.14 0.50 -12.46
CA SER A 5 -22.12 -0.96 -12.30
C SER A 5 -21.56 -1.68 -13.54
N GLU A 6 -21.77 -1.16 -14.74
CA GLU A 6 -21.18 -1.71 -15.96
C GLU A 6 -19.67 -1.50 -16.00
N ASP A 7 -19.17 -0.31 -15.62
CA ASP A 7 -17.74 -0.06 -15.53
C ASP A 7 -17.10 -0.96 -14.47
N ARG A 8 -17.67 -1.00 -13.26
CA ARG A 8 -17.18 -1.84 -12.18
C ARG A 8 -17.06 -3.30 -12.61
N ARG A 9 -18.12 -3.86 -13.22
CA ARG A 9 -18.13 -5.26 -13.68
C ARG A 9 -17.14 -5.52 -14.81
N ALA A 10 -16.95 -4.57 -15.70
CA ALA A 10 -15.95 -4.68 -16.77
C ALA A 10 -14.53 -4.69 -16.21
N LEU A 11 -14.20 -3.77 -15.29
CA LEU A 11 -12.92 -3.69 -14.61
C LEU A 11 -12.67 -4.92 -13.72
N HIS A 12 -13.71 -5.41 -13.03
CA HIS A 12 -13.61 -6.60 -12.18
C HIS A 12 -13.16 -7.86 -12.95
N ARG A 13 -13.48 -7.95 -14.24
CA ARG A 13 -13.10 -9.08 -15.09
C ARG A 13 -11.63 -9.07 -15.52
N ILE A 14 -10.94 -7.94 -15.45
CA ILE A 14 -9.57 -7.73 -15.92
C ILE A 14 -8.62 -7.32 -14.79
N PRO A 15 -8.58 -8.02 -13.65
CA PRO A 15 -7.72 -7.63 -12.53
C PRO A 15 -6.25 -7.87 -12.88
N GLU A 16 -5.44 -6.84 -12.73
CA GLU A 16 -4.00 -6.85 -12.93
C GLU A 16 -3.30 -6.40 -11.64
N THR A 17 -2.08 -6.83 -11.40
CA THR A 17 -1.35 -6.59 -10.14
C THR A 17 -0.07 -5.80 -10.37
N GLY A 18 0.31 -4.95 -9.41
CA GLY A 18 1.54 -4.17 -9.46
C GLY A 18 1.43 -2.91 -10.32
N CYS A 19 2.52 -2.53 -10.99
CA CYS A 19 2.60 -1.27 -11.74
C CYS A 19 2.30 -1.41 -13.26
N ARG A 20 2.28 -2.63 -13.79
CA ARG A 20 2.00 -2.94 -15.19
C ARG A 20 0.58 -3.47 -15.33
N LEU A 21 -0.33 -2.62 -15.79
CA LEU A 21 -1.78 -2.83 -15.83
C LEU A 21 -2.35 -2.44 -17.22
N PRO A 22 -1.83 -3.03 -18.31
CA PRO A 22 -2.15 -2.56 -19.67
C PRO A 22 -3.63 -2.66 -20.03
N GLU A 23 -4.37 -3.69 -19.61
CA GLU A 23 -5.80 -3.85 -19.91
C GLU A 23 -6.63 -2.83 -19.12
N THR A 24 -6.34 -2.66 -17.83
CA THR A 24 -6.98 -1.67 -16.96
C THR A 24 -6.73 -0.26 -17.46
N ALA A 25 -5.47 0.08 -17.79
CA ALA A 25 -5.11 1.40 -18.32
C ALA A 25 -5.77 1.66 -19.68
N ALA A 26 -5.82 0.66 -20.58
CA ALA A 26 -6.51 0.78 -21.87
C ALA A 26 -8.00 1.03 -21.69
N TYR A 27 -8.65 0.31 -20.76
CA TYR A 27 -10.05 0.52 -20.44
C TYR A 27 -10.33 1.96 -19.96
N LEU A 28 -9.53 2.46 -19.02
CA LEU A 28 -9.67 3.80 -18.46
C LEU A 28 -9.44 4.88 -19.52
N ARG A 29 -8.36 4.77 -20.32
CA ARG A 29 -8.08 5.69 -21.43
C ARG A 29 -9.21 5.70 -22.44
N GLY A 30 -9.73 4.53 -22.82
CA GLY A 30 -10.86 4.41 -23.74
C GLY A 30 -12.14 5.06 -23.20
N ALA A 31 -12.41 4.92 -21.91
CA ALA A 31 -13.57 5.55 -21.26
C ALA A 31 -13.46 7.08 -21.18
N LEU A 32 -12.26 7.62 -21.14
CA LEU A 32 -11.97 9.05 -20.98
C LEU A 32 -11.70 9.77 -22.34
N ALA A 33 -11.43 9.02 -23.40
CA ALA A 33 -10.90 9.57 -24.66
C ALA A 33 -11.78 10.62 -25.35
N GLU A 34 -13.11 10.52 -25.21
CA GLU A 34 -14.06 11.45 -25.82
C GLU A 34 -14.50 12.56 -24.86
N MET A 35 -13.94 12.62 -23.64
CA MET A 35 -14.29 13.66 -22.67
C MET A 35 -13.41 14.89 -22.86
N PRO A 36 -13.90 16.09 -22.51
CA PRO A 36 -13.15 17.34 -22.61
C PRO A 36 -12.09 17.45 -21.51
N CYS A 37 -11.11 16.53 -21.54
CA CYS A 37 -10.01 16.48 -20.60
C CYS A 37 -8.68 16.18 -21.31
N THR A 38 -7.58 16.56 -20.68
CA THR A 38 -6.24 16.19 -21.14
C THR A 38 -5.82 14.88 -20.47
N LEU A 39 -5.56 13.85 -21.26
CA LEU A 39 -5.03 12.56 -20.76
C LEU A 39 -3.53 12.65 -20.54
N LEU A 40 -3.06 12.14 -19.41
CA LEU A 40 -1.66 12.12 -19.00
C LEU A 40 -1.27 10.70 -18.55
N ALA A 41 0.00 10.36 -18.72
CA ALA A 41 0.62 9.12 -18.27
C ALA A 41 1.91 9.44 -17.52
N PRO A 42 1.82 9.86 -16.27
CA PRO A 42 2.98 10.37 -15.54
C PRO A 42 4.00 9.29 -15.17
N TRP A 43 3.56 8.06 -14.93
CA TRP A 43 4.42 6.96 -14.51
C TRP A 43 3.78 5.60 -14.82
N GLU A 44 4.54 4.67 -15.42
CA GLU A 44 4.11 3.31 -15.78
C GLU A 44 2.72 3.33 -16.43
N ASP A 45 1.79 2.48 -15.98
CA ASP A 45 0.42 2.43 -16.49
C ASP A 45 -0.56 3.36 -15.75
N ALA A 46 -0.05 4.32 -14.96
CA ALA A 46 -0.89 5.37 -14.37
C ALA A 46 -1.67 6.13 -15.46
N VAL A 47 -2.93 6.40 -15.19
CA VAL A 47 -3.79 7.19 -16.06
C VAL A 47 -4.26 8.43 -15.31
N CYS A 48 -4.04 9.61 -15.88
CA CYS A 48 -4.59 10.84 -15.33
C CYS A 48 -5.43 11.56 -16.36
N ALA A 49 -6.48 12.25 -15.89
CA ALA A 49 -7.36 13.07 -16.73
C ALA A 49 -7.52 14.45 -16.09
N TYR A 50 -7.03 15.48 -16.77
CA TYR A 50 -7.12 16.87 -16.31
C TYR A 50 -8.27 17.59 -17.00
N PHE A 51 -9.22 18.05 -16.22
CA PHE A 51 -10.32 18.92 -16.64
C PHE A 51 -9.97 20.36 -16.32
N ASP A 52 -9.59 21.10 -17.36
CA ASP A 52 -9.36 22.53 -17.28
C ASP A 52 -10.70 23.28 -17.31
N LEU A 53 -11.04 23.92 -16.22
CA LEU A 53 -12.26 24.72 -16.05
C LEU A 53 -11.95 26.22 -15.98
N GLY A 54 -10.73 26.61 -16.38
CA GLY A 54 -10.27 28.00 -16.36
C GLY A 54 -10.11 28.55 -14.93
N LYS A 55 -9.61 27.73 -13.99
CA LYS A 55 -9.39 28.11 -12.59
C LYS A 55 -7.92 28.13 -12.26
N ASP A 56 -7.53 28.90 -11.23
CA ASP A 56 -6.14 29.01 -10.78
C ASP A 56 -5.66 27.79 -10.00
N GLU A 57 -6.57 27.14 -9.27
CA GLU A 57 -6.28 25.97 -8.43
C GLU A 57 -6.95 24.71 -8.95
N THR A 58 -6.35 23.58 -8.59
CA THR A 58 -6.86 22.23 -8.92
C THR A 58 -7.15 21.42 -7.66
N VAL A 59 -8.20 20.64 -7.69
CA VAL A 59 -8.41 19.52 -6.78
C VAL A 59 -8.16 18.23 -7.51
N ALA A 60 -7.45 17.29 -6.87
CA ALA A 60 -7.28 15.95 -7.42
C ALA A 60 -8.24 14.97 -6.75
N VAL A 61 -8.70 13.97 -7.51
CA VAL A 61 -9.42 12.82 -7.01
C VAL A 61 -8.67 11.56 -7.42
N ARG A 62 -8.23 10.80 -6.44
CA ARG A 62 -7.41 9.59 -6.60
C ARG A 62 -8.26 8.33 -6.50
N SER A 63 -7.99 7.39 -7.38
CA SER A 63 -8.38 6.00 -7.29
C SER A 63 -7.15 5.11 -7.48
N ASP A 64 -7.04 4.07 -6.70
CA ASP A 64 -6.19 2.93 -7.00
C ASP A 64 -6.74 2.12 -8.17
N MET A 65 -5.91 1.30 -8.83
CA MET A 65 -6.33 0.55 -10.01
C MET A 65 -5.79 -0.89 -10.09
N ASP A 66 -4.87 -1.27 -9.23
CA ASP A 66 -4.34 -2.62 -9.17
C ASP A 66 -5.24 -3.57 -8.37
N ALA A 67 -4.98 -4.87 -8.51
CA ALA A 67 -5.71 -5.95 -7.87
C ALA A 67 -4.77 -6.79 -6.99
N LEU A 68 -5.34 -7.73 -6.25
CA LEU A 68 -4.62 -8.65 -5.38
C LEU A 68 -4.35 -10.00 -6.06
N PRO A 69 -3.23 -10.69 -5.71
CA PRO A 69 -2.94 -12.05 -6.17
C PRO A 69 -3.79 -13.09 -5.41
N VAL A 70 -5.11 -13.00 -5.54
CA VAL A 70 -6.09 -13.83 -4.85
C VAL A 70 -6.96 -14.54 -5.89
N THR A 71 -7.16 -15.85 -5.71
CA THR A 71 -8.09 -16.61 -6.56
C THR A 71 -9.53 -16.30 -6.17
N GLU A 72 -10.28 -15.75 -7.11
CA GLU A 72 -11.70 -15.46 -6.89
C GLU A 72 -12.54 -16.75 -6.79
N ARG A 73 -13.47 -16.77 -5.82
CA ARG A 73 -14.40 -17.89 -5.57
C ARG A 73 -15.85 -17.41 -5.40
N THR A 74 -16.18 -16.25 -5.96
CA THR A 74 -17.52 -15.66 -5.76
C THR A 74 -18.59 -16.33 -6.61
N GLY A 75 -18.25 -16.97 -7.72
CA GLY A 75 -19.22 -17.54 -8.66
C GLY A 75 -20.05 -16.51 -9.41
N LEU A 76 -19.67 -15.24 -9.38
CA LEU A 76 -20.39 -14.16 -10.05
C LEU A 76 -20.26 -14.24 -11.58
N PRO A 77 -21.28 -13.83 -12.35
CA PRO A 77 -21.24 -13.87 -13.82
C PRO A 77 -20.20 -12.90 -14.41
N PHE A 78 -19.67 -12.00 -13.62
CA PHE A 78 -18.59 -11.05 -13.97
C PHE A 78 -17.32 -11.30 -13.16
N ALA A 79 -17.13 -12.50 -12.65
CA ALA A 79 -15.90 -12.88 -11.96
C ALA A 79 -14.66 -12.66 -12.84
N SER A 80 -13.52 -12.57 -12.18
CA SER A 80 -12.21 -12.39 -12.81
C SER A 80 -11.99 -13.35 -13.99
N ALA A 81 -11.54 -12.83 -15.11
CA ALA A 81 -11.07 -13.63 -16.23
C ALA A 81 -9.57 -13.99 -16.13
N HIS A 82 -8.87 -13.46 -15.13
CA HIS A 82 -7.45 -13.72 -14.87
C HIS A 82 -7.28 -14.65 -13.66
N PRO A 83 -6.96 -15.94 -13.85
CA PRO A 83 -6.77 -16.88 -12.77
C PRO A 83 -5.75 -16.38 -11.73
N GLY A 84 -6.06 -16.52 -10.44
CA GLY A 84 -5.18 -16.12 -9.36
C GLY A 84 -5.13 -14.62 -9.09
N ARG A 85 -6.00 -13.80 -9.70
CA ARG A 85 -6.10 -12.36 -9.46
C ARG A 85 -7.54 -11.94 -9.25
N MET A 86 -7.77 -11.00 -8.35
CA MET A 86 -9.11 -10.49 -8.03
C MET A 86 -9.04 -9.06 -7.50
N HIS A 87 -9.99 -8.22 -7.88
CA HIS A 87 -10.25 -6.95 -7.21
C HIS A 87 -10.93 -7.17 -5.84
N ALA A 88 -10.21 -7.84 -4.91
CA ALA A 88 -10.75 -8.18 -3.60
C ALA A 88 -10.79 -6.97 -2.65
N CYS A 89 -9.98 -5.92 -2.92
CA CYS A 89 -9.99 -4.67 -2.17
C CYS A 89 -11.01 -3.64 -2.69
N GLY A 90 -11.67 -3.91 -3.84
CA GLY A 90 -12.73 -3.05 -4.37
C GLY A 90 -12.26 -1.92 -5.28
N HIS A 91 -11.02 -1.96 -5.76
CA HIS A 91 -10.45 -0.92 -6.64
C HIS A 91 -11.18 -0.79 -7.98
N ASP A 92 -11.82 -1.84 -8.47
CA ASP A 92 -12.77 -1.81 -9.59
C ASP A 92 -13.95 -0.84 -9.35
N GLY A 93 -14.45 -0.81 -8.12
CA GLY A 93 -15.49 0.13 -7.69
C GLY A 93 -14.97 1.56 -7.53
N HIS A 94 -13.74 1.72 -7.02
CA HIS A 94 -13.10 3.03 -6.89
C HIS A 94 -12.89 3.66 -8.26
N MET A 95 -12.33 2.93 -9.23
CA MET A 95 -12.19 3.38 -10.62
C MET A 95 -13.53 3.74 -11.25
N ALA A 96 -14.56 2.91 -11.05
CA ALA A 96 -15.89 3.17 -11.58
C ALA A 96 -16.50 4.47 -11.03
N MET A 97 -16.32 4.75 -9.72
CA MET A 97 -16.79 5.99 -9.10
C MET A 97 -16.10 7.22 -9.70
N VAL A 98 -14.78 7.16 -9.91
CA VAL A 98 -14.02 8.27 -10.51
C VAL A 98 -14.38 8.44 -12.00
N LEU A 99 -14.62 7.37 -12.76
CA LEU A 99 -15.18 7.46 -14.12
C LEU A 99 -16.58 8.10 -14.14
N GLY A 100 -17.40 7.77 -13.15
CA GLY A 100 -18.72 8.41 -13.00
C GLY A 100 -18.61 9.91 -12.74
N LEU A 101 -17.64 10.34 -11.92
CA LEU A 101 -17.34 11.75 -11.71
C LEU A 101 -16.87 12.41 -13.03
N ALA A 102 -15.97 11.76 -13.78
CA ALA A 102 -15.50 12.25 -15.07
C ALA A 102 -16.66 12.53 -16.06
N ARG A 103 -17.62 11.61 -16.15
CA ARG A 103 -18.80 11.76 -17.01
C ARG A 103 -19.67 12.94 -16.61
N ARG A 104 -19.89 13.14 -15.33
CA ARG A 104 -20.68 14.26 -14.82
C ARG A 104 -20.00 15.61 -15.05
N LEU A 105 -18.65 15.64 -14.95
CA LEU A 105 -17.86 16.82 -15.32
C LEU A 105 -18.00 17.09 -16.81
N ALA A 106 -17.80 16.07 -17.66
CA ALA A 106 -17.88 16.19 -19.11
C ALA A 106 -19.26 16.61 -19.59
N ALA A 107 -20.34 16.15 -18.94
CA ALA A 107 -21.73 16.54 -19.22
C ALA A 107 -22.10 17.93 -18.68
N GLY A 108 -21.22 18.58 -17.91
CA GLY A 108 -21.52 19.88 -17.26
C GLY A 108 -22.58 19.79 -16.16
N GLU A 109 -22.88 18.60 -15.65
CA GLU A 109 -23.84 18.38 -14.55
C GLU A 109 -23.30 18.93 -13.22
N ILE A 110 -21.99 18.93 -13.06
CA ILE A 110 -21.28 19.53 -11.93
C ILE A 110 -20.31 20.59 -12.43
N ARG A 111 -20.25 21.71 -11.71
CA ARG A 111 -19.39 22.85 -12.04
C ARG A 111 -18.50 23.20 -10.84
N PRO A 112 -17.36 22.54 -10.67
CA PRO A 112 -16.46 22.82 -9.56
C PRO A 112 -15.91 24.24 -9.61
N GLN A 113 -15.56 24.77 -8.45
CA GLN A 113 -14.89 26.08 -8.32
C GLN A 113 -13.38 26.01 -8.60
N ARG A 114 -12.86 24.80 -8.90
CA ARG A 114 -11.47 24.51 -9.22
C ARG A 114 -11.39 23.61 -10.43
N ASN A 115 -10.23 23.57 -11.10
CA ASN A 115 -9.91 22.52 -12.05
C ASN A 115 -9.93 21.15 -11.35
N VAL A 116 -10.08 20.08 -12.11
CA VAL A 116 -10.13 18.71 -11.56
C VAL A 116 -9.09 17.83 -12.23
N LEU A 117 -8.26 17.20 -11.42
CA LEU A 117 -7.30 16.18 -11.87
C LEU A 117 -7.75 14.82 -11.31
N LEU A 118 -8.12 13.91 -12.19
CA LEU A 118 -8.39 12.53 -11.82
C LEU A 118 -7.10 11.74 -11.93
N ILE A 119 -6.77 10.96 -10.91
CA ILE A 119 -5.54 10.17 -10.85
C ILE A 119 -5.92 8.71 -10.60
N PHE A 120 -5.63 7.84 -11.57
CA PHE A 120 -5.72 6.39 -11.43
C PHE A 120 -4.31 5.86 -11.19
N GLU A 121 -4.09 5.39 -9.98
CA GLU A 121 -2.80 5.00 -9.44
C GLU A 121 -2.60 3.49 -9.47
N PRO A 122 -1.58 2.96 -10.16
CA PRO A 122 -1.19 1.56 -10.09
C PRO A 122 -0.34 1.26 -8.85
N ALA A 123 -0.18 -0.03 -8.53
CA ALA A 123 0.72 -0.53 -7.49
C ALA A 123 0.39 -0.07 -6.06
N GLU A 124 -0.87 0.25 -5.76
CA GLU A 124 -1.30 0.56 -4.39
C GLU A 124 -1.02 -0.64 -3.50
N GLU A 125 -1.36 -1.85 -3.95
CA GLU A 125 -1.24 -3.11 -3.20
C GLU A 125 0.20 -3.68 -3.15
N THR A 126 1.19 -3.04 -3.76
CA THR A 126 2.57 -3.55 -3.84
C THR A 126 3.63 -2.52 -3.43
N THR A 127 4.19 -1.80 -4.39
CA THR A 127 5.34 -0.90 -4.14
C THR A 127 4.93 0.54 -3.82
N GLY A 128 3.65 0.90 -3.99
CA GLY A 128 3.13 2.25 -3.83
C GLY A 128 3.39 3.13 -5.05
N GLY A 129 2.34 3.38 -5.85
CA GLY A 129 2.42 4.21 -7.05
C GLY A 129 2.37 5.71 -6.78
N ALA A 130 1.83 6.13 -5.63
CA ALA A 130 1.67 7.55 -5.30
C ALA A 130 3.00 8.31 -5.28
N ALA A 131 4.03 7.78 -4.61
CA ALA A 131 5.32 8.45 -4.49
C ALA A 131 6.03 8.67 -5.86
N PRO A 132 6.13 7.67 -6.77
CA PRO A 132 6.63 7.90 -8.12
C PRO A 132 5.81 8.92 -8.92
N ILE A 133 4.48 8.89 -8.83
CA ILE A 133 3.61 9.86 -9.50
C ILE A 133 3.88 11.27 -8.98
N CYS A 134 3.96 11.47 -7.66
CA CYS A 134 4.33 12.76 -7.06
C CYS A 134 5.71 13.23 -7.51
N ALA A 135 6.69 12.33 -7.59
CA ALA A 135 8.06 12.64 -8.01
C ALA A 135 8.15 13.17 -9.45
N THR A 136 7.12 12.99 -10.29
CA THR A 136 7.07 13.57 -11.64
C THR A 136 6.78 15.08 -11.65
N GLY A 137 6.46 15.69 -10.50
CA GLY A 137 6.04 17.08 -10.41
C GLY A 137 4.62 17.32 -10.93
N LEU A 138 3.79 16.26 -11.04
CA LEU A 138 2.44 16.35 -11.58
C LEU A 138 1.56 17.30 -10.75
N LEU A 139 1.63 17.19 -9.43
CA LEU A 139 0.77 17.97 -8.54
C LEU A 139 1.11 19.47 -8.60
N GLU A 140 2.40 19.80 -8.61
CA GLU A 140 2.91 21.17 -8.73
C GLU A 140 2.56 21.77 -10.09
N ARG A 141 2.77 21.00 -11.18
CA ARG A 141 2.49 21.44 -12.56
C ARG A 141 1.03 21.84 -12.76
N TYR A 142 0.11 21.13 -12.12
CA TYR A 142 -1.32 21.40 -12.25
C TYR A 142 -1.90 22.18 -11.07
N HIS A 143 -1.07 22.78 -10.22
CA HIS A 143 -1.45 23.59 -9.06
C HIS A 143 -2.47 22.85 -8.16
N VAL A 144 -2.20 21.59 -7.85
CA VAL A 144 -3.07 20.77 -6.99
C VAL A 144 -2.90 21.23 -5.54
N THR A 145 -3.99 21.71 -4.96
CA THR A 145 -4.01 22.19 -3.56
C THR A 145 -4.62 21.20 -2.59
N ARG A 146 -5.39 20.23 -3.09
CA ARG A 146 -6.02 19.17 -2.29
C ARG A 146 -6.15 17.90 -3.10
N VAL A 147 -5.99 16.76 -2.44
CA VAL A 147 -6.22 15.43 -3.00
C VAL A 147 -7.30 14.74 -2.18
N PHE A 148 -8.27 14.14 -2.87
CA PHE A 148 -9.33 13.32 -2.27
C PHE A 148 -9.17 11.89 -2.73
N GLY A 149 -9.29 10.95 -1.79
CA GLY A 149 -9.40 9.53 -2.04
C GLY A 149 -10.67 8.97 -1.41
N MET A 150 -11.17 7.87 -1.94
CA MET A 150 -12.32 7.15 -1.40
C MET A 150 -11.98 5.66 -1.35
N HIS A 151 -12.48 4.99 -0.31
CA HIS A 151 -12.36 3.54 -0.22
C HIS A 151 -13.74 2.92 0.08
N LEU A 152 -14.08 1.83 -0.60
CA LEU A 152 -15.26 1.03 -0.27
C LEU A 152 -15.02 0.31 1.05
N TRP A 153 -16.00 0.40 1.97
CA TRP A 153 -15.87 -0.17 3.29
C TRP A 153 -17.04 -1.11 3.59
N PRO A 154 -16.83 -2.45 3.55
CA PRO A 154 -17.92 -3.43 3.63
C PRO A 154 -18.75 -3.37 4.91
N GLU A 155 -18.16 -2.92 6.04
CA GLU A 155 -18.81 -2.82 7.33
C GLU A 155 -19.75 -1.62 7.45
N LEU A 156 -19.71 -0.67 6.53
CA LEU A 156 -20.64 0.46 6.51
C LEU A 156 -21.90 0.10 5.75
N PRO A 157 -23.10 0.53 6.22
CA PRO A 157 -24.33 0.37 5.48
C PRO A 157 -24.29 1.06 4.11
N ALA A 158 -24.94 0.47 3.12
CA ALA A 158 -25.02 1.08 1.78
C ALA A 158 -25.60 2.51 1.85
N GLY A 159 -24.96 3.43 1.12
CA GLY A 159 -25.34 4.85 1.09
C GLY A 159 -24.75 5.71 2.21
N VAL A 160 -23.99 5.11 3.14
CA VAL A 160 -23.26 5.85 4.17
C VAL A 160 -21.89 6.26 3.63
N ILE A 161 -21.54 7.53 3.84
CA ILE A 161 -20.19 8.06 3.64
C ILE A 161 -19.65 8.43 5.02
N ALA A 162 -18.48 7.88 5.37
CA ALA A 162 -17.83 8.16 6.64
C ALA A 162 -16.51 8.89 6.42
N SER A 163 -16.21 9.83 7.31
CA SER A 163 -14.92 10.53 7.36
C SER A 163 -14.67 10.99 8.81
N ARG A 164 -13.43 11.34 9.11
CA ARG A 164 -13.06 11.92 10.41
C ARG A 164 -11.99 12.99 10.24
N ALA A 165 -11.94 13.91 11.15
CA ALA A 165 -10.85 14.88 11.25
C ALA A 165 -9.58 14.20 11.80
N GLY A 166 -8.42 14.61 11.32
CA GLY A 166 -7.13 14.05 11.71
C GLY A 166 -6.81 12.74 11.00
N ALA A 167 -5.94 11.94 11.60
CA ALA A 167 -5.51 10.65 11.04
C ALA A 167 -6.68 9.66 10.93
N MET A 168 -7.03 9.26 9.74
CA MET A 168 -8.07 8.27 9.45
C MET A 168 -7.50 6.85 9.51
N MET A 169 -6.34 6.64 8.94
CA MET A 169 -5.64 5.36 8.88
C MET A 169 -4.30 5.45 9.62
N SER A 170 -3.84 4.32 10.13
CA SER A 170 -2.52 4.25 10.75
C SER A 170 -1.41 4.31 9.70
N ARG A 171 -0.34 5.02 9.99
CA ARG A 171 0.92 4.84 9.28
C ARG A 171 1.32 3.37 9.38
N SER A 172 1.50 2.71 8.25
CA SER A 172 1.92 1.32 8.16
C SER A 172 3.34 1.24 7.65
N CYS A 173 4.17 0.42 8.30
CA CYS A 173 5.52 0.15 7.86
C CYS A 173 5.79 -1.35 7.86
N GLU A 174 6.38 -1.82 6.78
CA GLU A 174 6.89 -3.17 6.65
C GLU A 174 8.27 -3.23 7.32
N LEU A 175 8.41 -4.13 8.28
CA LEU A 175 9.66 -4.36 9.00
C LEU A 175 10.32 -5.61 8.44
N THR A 176 11.59 -5.50 8.12
CA THR A 176 12.46 -6.66 7.82
C THR A 176 13.64 -6.64 8.77
N VAL A 177 13.92 -7.78 9.36
CA VAL A 177 15.08 -7.96 10.22
C VAL A 177 15.92 -9.12 9.68
N GLU A 178 17.19 -8.83 9.46
CA GLU A 178 18.22 -9.81 9.11
C GLU A 178 19.18 -9.95 10.28
N ILE A 179 19.36 -11.18 10.77
CA ILE A 179 20.31 -11.49 11.84
C ILE A 179 21.33 -12.47 11.28
N THR A 180 22.57 -12.04 11.28
CA THR A 180 23.70 -12.88 10.83
C THR A 180 24.55 -13.29 12.03
N GLY A 181 24.67 -14.57 12.23
CA GLY A 181 25.50 -15.20 13.28
C GLY A 181 26.64 -16.01 12.71
N ARG A 182 27.04 -17.05 13.43
CA ARG A 182 28.10 -17.98 13.01
C ARG A 182 27.72 -19.39 13.42
N SER A 183 27.52 -20.28 12.44
CA SER A 183 27.19 -21.67 12.66
C SER A 183 28.37 -22.47 13.20
N VAL A 184 28.08 -23.33 14.14
CA VAL A 184 28.95 -24.38 14.68
C VAL A 184 28.09 -25.57 15.07
N HIS A 185 28.68 -26.73 15.26
CA HIS A 185 27.97 -27.89 15.81
C HIS A 185 27.45 -27.58 17.22
N LEU A 186 26.19 -27.93 17.55
CA LEU A 186 25.57 -27.58 18.85
C LEU A 186 26.39 -28.01 20.08
N ALA A 187 27.17 -29.10 20.01
CA ALA A 187 28.07 -29.50 21.09
C ALA A 187 29.17 -28.45 21.40
N ARG A 188 29.37 -27.49 20.50
CA ARG A 188 30.36 -26.40 20.60
C ARG A 188 29.69 -25.05 20.55
N PHE A 189 28.41 -24.93 20.97
CA PHE A 189 27.59 -23.74 20.81
C PHE A 189 28.29 -22.44 21.29
N ALA A 190 29.09 -22.52 22.34
CA ALA A 190 29.81 -21.35 22.89
C ALA A 190 30.83 -20.73 21.92
N GLU A 191 31.18 -21.43 20.83
CA GLU A 191 32.09 -20.93 19.79
C GLU A 191 31.33 -20.29 18.63
N GLY A 192 29.98 -20.42 18.60
CA GLY A 192 29.10 -19.86 17.61
C GLY A 192 28.55 -18.49 18.00
N CYS A 193 27.75 -17.91 17.09
CA CYS A 193 26.87 -16.78 17.38
C CYS A 193 25.47 -17.16 16.87
N ASP A 194 24.54 -17.36 17.80
CA ASP A 194 23.26 -17.99 17.50
C ASP A 194 22.21 -16.94 17.04
N ALA A 195 21.95 -16.93 15.74
CA ALA A 195 20.97 -16.02 15.15
C ALA A 195 19.53 -16.34 15.59
N LEU A 196 19.22 -17.59 15.97
CA LEU A 196 17.91 -17.97 16.48
C LEU A 196 17.68 -17.45 17.91
N ASP A 197 18.69 -17.59 18.80
CA ASP A 197 18.63 -17.01 20.15
C ASP A 197 18.54 -15.48 20.09
N ALA A 198 19.33 -14.85 19.22
CA ALA A 198 19.26 -13.41 19.00
C ALA A 198 17.86 -12.95 18.56
N ALA A 199 17.23 -13.69 17.63
CA ALA A 199 15.87 -13.40 17.19
C ALA A 199 14.84 -13.53 18.32
N ALA A 200 14.93 -14.56 19.15
CA ALA A 200 14.04 -14.78 20.29
C ALA A 200 14.11 -13.62 21.32
N ARG A 201 15.34 -13.20 21.64
CA ARG A 201 15.57 -12.04 22.53
C ARG A 201 15.06 -10.75 21.92
N LEU A 202 15.31 -10.52 20.63
CA LEU A 202 14.84 -9.35 19.91
C LEU A 202 13.32 -9.26 19.92
N LEU A 203 12.62 -10.33 19.54
CA LEU A 203 11.15 -10.37 19.51
C LEU A 203 10.54 -10.10 20.88
N THR A 204 11.08 -10.72 21.93
CA THR A 204 10.60 -10.51 23.31
C THR A 204 10.69 -9.04 23.71
N ARG A 205 11.81 -8.37 23.42
CA ARG A 205 12.03 -6.95 23.76
C ARG A 205 11.20 -6.01 22.89
N LEU A 206 11.05 -6.31 21.61
CA LEU A 206 10.23 -5.50 20.71
C LEU A 206 8.75 -5.58 21.07
N TYR A 207 8.25 -6.74 21.48
CA TYR A 207 6.86 -6.88 21.91
C TYR A 207 6.62 -6.15 23.24
N ALA A 208 7.55 -6.25 24.19
CA ALA A 208 7.50 -5.48 25.44
C ALA A 208 7.55 -3.95 25.18
N LEU A 209 8.36 -3.52 24.20
CA LEU A 209 8.42 -2.10 23.80
C LEU A 209 7.05 -1.57 23.36
N ALA A 210 6.25 -2.37 22.66
CA ALA A 210 4.93 -1.99 22.12
C ALA A 210 3.78 -2.17 23.13
N GLU A 211 4.01 -2.88 24.22
CA GLU A 211 2.97 -3.21 25.20
C GLU A 211 2.34 -1.94 25.82
N GLY A 212 1.00 -1.91 25.85
CA GLY A 212 0.24 -0.77 26.41
C GLY A 212 0.26 0.51 25.56
N LYS A 213 0.92 0.52 24.42
CA LYS A 213 0.95 1.68 23.52
C LYS A 213 -0.09 1.55 22.40
N PRO A 214 -0.67 2.66 21.89
CA PRO A 214 -1.62 2.65 20.79
C PRO A 214 -0.92 2.41 19.43
N CYS A 215 -0.27 1.26 19.31
CA CYS A 215 0.46 0.82 18.12
C CYS A 215 0.34 -0.68 17.93
N LEU A 216 0.63 -1.14 16.72
CA LEU A 216 0.84 -2.54 16.42
C LEU A 216 2.31 -2.73 16.02
N LEU A 217 3.04 -3.58 16.74
CA LEU A 217 4.37 -4.04 16.36
C LEU A 217 4.36 -5.57 16.47
N ARG A 218 4.31 -6.25 15.32
CA ARG A 218 4.23 -7.71 15.25
C ARG A 218 4.97 -8.24 14.04
N PHE A 219 5.49 -9.46 14.20
CA PHE A 219 6.13 -10.22 13.12
C PHE A 219 5.24 -11.41 12.77
N GLY A 220 5.00 -11.60 11.49
CA GLY A 220 4.18 -12.67 10.95
C GLY A 220 4.98 -13.82 10.36
N LYS A 221 6.30 -13.60 10.12
CA LYS A 221 7.18 -14.59 9.52
C LYS A 221 8.54 -14.60 10.22
N MET A 222 9.08 -15.80 10.46
CA MET A 222 10.44 -16.04 10.90
C MET A 222 10.98 -17.30 10.23
N GLU A 223 12.15 -17.18 9.63
CA GLU A 223 12.90 -18.29 9.03
C GLU A 223 14.29 -18.30 9.66
N SER A 224 14.72 -19.44 10.22
CA SER A 224 15.98 -19.54 10.94
C SER A 224 16.59 -20.93 10.87
N GLY A 225 17.91 -20.97 10.71
CA GLY A 225 18.73 -22.17 10.76
C GLY A 225 18.49 -23.16 9.62
N SER A 226 19.38 -24.15 9.50
CA SER A 226 19.35 -25.17 8.43
C SER A 226 19.29 -26.61 8.95
N ALA A 227 19.69 -26.83 10.19
CA ALA A 227 19.76 -28.18 10.76
C ALA A 227 19.59 -28.17 12.29
N ARG A 228 18.94 -29.24 12.82
CA ARG A 228 18.69 -29.39 14.27
C ARG A 228 19.90 -29.45 15.16
N ASN A 229 21.04 -29.80 14.60
CA ASN A 229 22.30 -30.01 15.33
C ASN A 229 23.40 -28.98 15.04
N ALA A 230 23.02 -27.85 14.46
CA ALA A 230 23.86 -26.68 14.19
C ALA A 230 23.28 -25.42 14.81
N VAL A 231 24.14 -24.53 15.30
CA VAL A 231 23.80 -23.16 15.69
C VAL A 231 23.38 -22.42 14.44
N SER A 232 22.27 -21.65 14.53
CA SER A 232 21.78 -20.87 13.41
C SER A 232 22.73 -19.72 13.07
N ASP A 233 23.17 -19.62 11.84
CA ASP A 233 23.98 -18.53 11.32
C ASP A 233 23.16 -17.42 10.65
N HIS A 234 21.87 -17.66 10.43
CA HIS A 234 20.99 -16.67 9.82
C HIS A 234 19.56 -16.79 10.32
N THR A 235 18.94 -15.64 10.57
CA THR A 235 17.49 -15.53 10.83
C THR A 235 16.93 -14.34 10.07
N HIS A 236 15.85 -14.57 9.35
CA HIS A 236 15.05 -13.58 8.64
C HIS A 236 13.69 -13.42 9.29
N LEU A 237 13.26 -12.17 9.52
CA LEU A 237 11.97 -11.84 10.11
C LEU A 237 11.25 -10.80 9.25
N GLU A 238 9.94 -10.98 9.04
CA GLU A 238 9.07 -10.01 8.39
C GLU A 238 7.91 -9.64 9.32
N GLY A 239 7.64 -8.34 9.45
CA GLY A 239 6.64 -7.83 10.36
C GLY A 239 6.06 -6.47 9.95
N SER A 240 5.29 -5.89 10.86
CA SER A 240 4.67 -4.57 10.67
C SER A 240 4.77 -3.72 11.93
N LEU A 241 5.04 -2.43 11.73
CA LEU A 241 4.83 -1.39 12.73
C LEU A 241 3.73 -0.44 12.22
N ARG A 242 2.66 -0.27 13.00
CA ARG A 242 1.54 0.62 12.66
C ARG A 242 1.23 1.54 13.82
N CYS A 243 1.13 2.84 13.55
CA CYS A 243 0.77 3.88 14.51
C CYS A 243 -0.13 4.92 13.85
N LEU A 244 -1.05 5.52 14.63
CA LEU A 244 -1.81 6.69 14.20
C LEU A 244 -1.05 8.00 14.46
N ASP A 245 -0.05 7.97 15.33
CA ASP A 245 0.77 9.13 15.73
C ASP A 245 2.19 8.98 15.18
N ASP A 246 2.64 9.96 14.41
CA ASP A 246 3.96 9.96 13.78
C ASP A 246 5.11 10.12 14.77
N GLY A 247 4.88 10.85 15.87
CA GLY A 247 5.87 11.02 16.93
C GLY A 247 6.10 9.70 17.68
N LEU A 248 5.01 9.01 18.03
CA LEU A 248 5.09 7.67 18.61
C LEU A 248 5.78 6.68 17.68
N TYR A 249 5.46 6.73 16.37
CA TYR A 249 6.12 5.89 15.38
C TYR A 249 7.63 6.11 15.36
N ALA A 250 8.07 7.37 15.27
CA ALA A 250 9.50 7.72 15.23
C ALA A 250 10.24 7.24 16.49
N ALA A 251 9.65 7.48 17.67
CA ALA A 251 10.20 7.03 18.94
C ALA A 251 10.30 5.50 19.05
N LEU A 252 9.27 4.78 18.58
CA LEU A 252 9.27 3.32 18.59
C LEU A 252 10.33 2.75 17.64
N TRP A 253 10.48 3.34 16.46
CA TRP A 253 11.47 2.91 15.50
C TRP A 253 12.90 3.11 16.00
N GLU A 254 13.19 4.26 16.58
CA GLU A 254 14.49 4.55 17.20
C GLU A 254 14.83 3.55 18.33
N GLN A 255 13.86 3.31 19.24
CA GLN A 255 14.02 2.35 20.32
C GLN A 255 14.17 0.91 19.80
N ALA A 256 13.44 0.52 18.76
CA ALA A 256 13.56 -0.80 18.14
C ALA A 256 14.96 -1.03 17.56
N GLN A 257 15.51 -0.02 16.88
CA GLN A 257 16.88 -0.07 16.38
C GLN A 257 17.92 -0.17 17.51
N ALA A 258 17.70 0.55 18.61
CA ALA A 258 18.57 0.47 19.78
C ALA A 258 18.55 -0.94 20.42
N ILE A 259 17.36 -1.54 20.54
CA ILE A 259 17.20 -2.94 20.99
C ILE A 259 17.92 -3.90 20.04
N GLY A 260 17.80 -3.71 18.73
CA GLY A 260 18.50 -4.53 17.73
C GLY A 260 20.02 -4.49 17.92
N ARG A 261 20.60 -3.30 18.09
CA ARG A 261 22.03 -3.13 18.39
C ARG A 261 22.44 -3.84 19.68
N ALA A 262 21.70 -3.63 20.75
CA ALA A 262 22.01 -4.25 22.05
C ALA A 262 21.96 -5.78 21.99
N VAL A 263 20.97 -6.35 21.30
CA VAL A 263 20.89 -7.81 21.08
C VAL A 263 22.08 -8.31 20.27
N GLY A 264 22.48 -7.58 19.23
CA GLY A 264 23.66 -7.91 18.45
C GLY A 264 24.95 -7.96 19.29
N GLU A 265 25.16 -6.95 20.14
CA GLU A 265 26.30 -6.89 21.06
C GLU A 265 26.30 -8.05 22.07
N GLU A 266 25.14 -8.37 22.66
CA GLU A 266 24.98 -9.44 23.64
C GLU A 266 25.22 -10.85 23.07
N THR A 267 24.84 -11.07 21.80
CA THR A 267 24.86 -12.39 21.17
C THR A 267 26.04 -12.59 20.22
N GLY A 268 26.80 -11.54 19.93
CA GLY A 268 27.86 -11.53 18.92
C GLY A 268 27.33 -11.62 17.50
N CYS A 269 26.02 -11.43 17.28
CA CYS A 269 25.40 -11.43 15.96
C CYS A 269 25.35 -10.03 15.36
N THR A 270 25.27 -9.93 14.04
CA THR A 270 24.96 -8.70 13.35
C THR A 270 23.44 -8.62 13.14
N VAL A 271 22.79 -7.60 13.69
CA VAL A 271 21.34 -7.36 13.55
C VAL A 271 21.12 -6.15 12.64
N THR A 272 20.52 -6.37 11.49
CA THR A 272 20.13 -5.30 10.55
C THR A 272 18.62 -5.20 10.53
N MET A 273 18.10 -4.01 10.80
CA MET A 273 16.65 -3.73 10.78
C MET A 273 16.36 -2.68 9.71
N THR A 274 15.44 -2.98 8.83
CA THR A 274 14.93 -2.04 7.83
C THR A 274 13.44 -1.81 8.01
N CYS A 275 13.02 -0.58 7.77
CA CYS A 275 11.62 -0.20 7.79
C CYS A 275 11.31 0.48 6.47
N LYS A 276 10.51 -0.18 5.65
CA LYS A 276 9.95 0.41 4.45
C LYS A 276 8.59 0.98 4.84
N ILE A 277 8.41 2.28 4.60
CA ILE A 277 7.10 2.88 4.77
C ILE A 277 6.18 2.15 3.79
N GLY A 278 5.33 1.30 4.35
CA GLY A 278 4.24 0.68 3.65
C GLY A 278 3.15 1.75 3.45
N ARG A 279 2.21 1.44 2.62
CA ARG A 279 1.12 2.29 2.18
C ARG A 279 0.51 3.09 3.33
N ALA A 280 0.54 4.40 3.22
CA ALA A 280 -0.44 5.21 3.92
C ALA A 280 -1.72 5.11 3.09
N HIS A 281 -2.70 4.36 3.57
CA HIS A 281 -4.06 4.59 3.12
C HIS A 281 -4.47 5.98 3.66
N VAL A 282 -4.42 6.95 2.78
CA VAL A 282 -4.85 8.32 3.07
C VAL A 282 -6.36 8.38 3.02
#